data_08b0e94b0dde307a961d898d6e059a80
#
_entry.id   08b0e94b0dde307a961d898d6e059a80
#
_cell.length_a   1.000
_cell.length_b   1.000
_cell.length_c   1.000
_cell.angle_alpha   90.00
_cell.angle_beta   90.00
_cell.angle_gamma   90.00
#
_symmetry.space_group_name_H-M   'P 1'
#
loop_
_entity.id
_entity.type
_entity.pdbx_description
1 polymer ?
#
loop_
_entity_poly.entity_id
_entity_poly.type
_entity_poly.pdbx_seq_one_letter_code
_entity_poly.pdbx_strand_id
1 'polypeptide(L)'
;HAARRLPAHASHLKPTPGVRTFGQLIAHIADAQINFCSGAKGQPIRLNAGSKTSKADLVAALKASFDECDGVFDATTDAIATQMIKTGDSEHSKFWALLYATLHDNEEYGYLAVYLRLKELIPPSTNSR
;
A
#
# COMPACT_ATOMS: atom_id res chain seq x y z
N HIS A 1 -6.52 -6.58 4.52
CA HIS A 1 -7.74 -6.95 5.29
C HIS A 1 -8.66 -5.75 5.57
N ALA A 2 -8.15 -4.52 5.78
CA ALA A 2 -8.96 -3.32 5.99
C ALA A 2 -9.89 -3.03 4.80
N ALA A 3 -9.39 -3.11 3.58
CA ALA A 3 -10.14 -2.87 2.35
C ALA A 3 -11.38 -3.77 2.18
N ARG A 4 -11.36 -4.98 2.74
CA ARG A 4 -12.48 -5.92 2.68
C ARG A 4 -13.60 -5.60 3.67
N ARG A 5 -13.27 -4.97 4.80
CA ARG A 5 -14.21 -4.72 5.89
C ARG A 5 -15.20 -3.59 5.60
N LEU A 6 -14.78 -2.58 4.86
CA LEU A 6 -15.67 -1.47 4.55
C LEU A 6 -16.71 -1.88 3.49
N PRO A 7 -18.01 -1.56 3.68
CA PRO A 7 -19.02 -1.75 2.64
C PRO A 7 -18.67 -1.02 1.34
N ALA A 8 -19.06 -1.59 0.19
CA ALA A 8 -18.72 -1.01 -1.12
C ALA A 8 -19.19 0.46 -1.27
N HIS A 9 -20.38 0.79 -0.77
CA HIS A 9 -20.93 2.14 -0.81
C HIS A 9 -20.19 3.15 0.09
N ALA A 10 -19.35 2.67 1.01
CA ALA A 10 -18.56 3.53 1.90
C ALA A 10 -17.12 3.80 1.38
N SER A 11 -16.78 3.35 0.15
CA SER A 11 -15.50 3.69 -0.48
C SER A 11 -15.30 5.19 -0.67
N HIS A 12 -16.40 5.96 -0.75
CA HIS A 12 -16.40 7.42 -0.83
C HIS A 12 -16.30 8.12 0.53
N LEU A 13 -16.23 7.36 1.62
CA LEU A 13 -16.08 7.93 2.96
C LEU A 13 -14.83 8.82 3.04
N LYS A 14 -15.03 9.99 3.58
CA LYS A 14 -14.03 11.05 3.70
C LYS A 14 -14.28 11.82 5.01
N PRO A 15 -13.37 11.78 5.98
CA PRO A 15 -13.57 12.49 7.27
C PRO A 15 -13.67 14.00 7.13
N THR A 16 -12.88 14.59 6.23
CA THR A 16 -12.86 16.04 5.95
C THR A 16 -12.63 16.26 4.45
N PRO A 17 -12.95 17.45 3.90
CA PRO A 17 -12.74 17.75 2.48
C PRO A 17 -11.30 17.61 1.98
N GLY A 18 -10.31 17.89 2.84
CA GLY A 18 -8.89 17.93 2.48
C GLY A 18 -8.18 16.58 2.39
N VAL A 19 -8.84 15.46 2.76
CA VAL A 19 -8.20 14.14 2.76
C VAL A 19 -8.70 13.24 1.63
N ARG A 20 -7.99 12.15 1.37
CA ARG A 20 -8.42 11.12 0.42
C ARG A 20 -9.69 10.42 0.90
N THR A 21 -10.52 9.93 -0.01
CA THR A 21 -11.56 8.97 0.35
C THR A 21 -10.93 7.63 0.75
N PHE A 22 -11.68 6.77 1.43
CA PHE A 22 -11.21 5.43 1.77
C PHE A 22 -10.74 4.64 0.54
N GLY A 23 -11.50 4.69 -0.57
CA GLY A 23 -11.12 4.03 -1.82
C GLY A 23 -9.86 4.62 -2.43
N GLN A 24 -9.73 5.95 -2.44
CA GLN A 24 -8.51 6.63 -2.90
C GLN A 24 -7.29 6.29 -2.04
N LEU A 25 -7.48 6.07 -0.75
CA LEU A 25 -6.41 5.66 0.16
C LEU A 25 -5.93 4.24 -0.15
N ILE A 26 -6.87 3.29 -0.37
CA ILE A 26 -6.54 1.93 -0.82
C ILE A 26 -5.78 1.94 -2.14
N ALA A 27 -6.24 2.74 -3.11
CA ALA A 27 -5.56 2.89 -4.41
C ALA A 27 -4.13 3.44 -4.24
N HIS A 28 -3.97 4.45 -3.40
CA HIS A 28 -2.67 5.05 -3.11
C HIS A 28 -1.69 4.04 -2.50
N ILE A 29 -2.14 3.24 -1.54
CA ILE A 29 -1.31 2.17 -0.95
C ILE A 29 -0.87 1.18 -2.04
N ALA A 30 -1.80 0.70 -2.88
CA ALA A 30 -1.47 -0.25 -3.93
C ALA A 30 -0.45 0.31 -4.94
N ASP A 31 -0.64 1.57 -5.40
CA ASP A 31 0.27 2.21 -6.36
C ASP A 31 1.63 2.54 -5.74
N ALA A 32 1.68 2.97 -4.48
CA ALA A 32 2.93 3.26 -3.79
C ALA A 32 3.74 1.99 -3.51
N GLN A 33 3.10 0.96 -2.97
CA GLN A 33 3.73 -0.31 -2.62
C GLN A 33 4.34 -1.00 -3.84
N ILE A 34 3.56 -1.13 -4.93
CA ILE A 34 4.08 -1.74 -6.17
C ILE A 34 5.28 -0.95 -6.72
N ASN A 35 5.22 0.38 -6.65
CA ASN A 35 6.29 1.25 -7.13
C ASN A 35 7.59 1.04 -6.34
N PHE A 36 7.52 0.97 -5.00
CA PHE A 36 8.70 0.74 -4.17
C PHE A 36 9.30 -0.64 -4.39
N CYS A 37 8.50 -1.69 -4.37
CA CYS A 37 8.99 -3.07 -4.47
C CYS A 37 9.49 -3.38 -5.89
N SER A 38 8.75 -3.04 -6.93
CA SER A 38 9.19 -3.26 -8.31
C SER A 38 10.38 -2.38 -8.69
N GLY A 39 10.46 -1.17 -8.12
CA GLY A 39 11.63 -0.30 -8.25
C GLY A 39 12.87 -0.91 -7.61
N ALA A 40 12.76 -1.49 -6.41
CA ALA A 40 13.86 -2.21 -5.74
C ALA A 40 14.33 -3.42 -6.57
N LYS A 41 13.42 -4.09 -7.26
CA LYS A 41 13.74 -5.19 -8.18
C LYS A 41 14.41 -4.72 -9.48
N GLY A 42 14.30 -3.43 -9.82
CA GLY A 42 14.79 -2.86 -11.08
C GLY A 42 13.86 -3.09 -12.26
N GLN A 43 12.62 -3.47 -12.03
CA GLN A 43 11.59 -3.72 -13.05
C GLN A 43 10.30 -2.96 -12.69
N PRO A 44 10.27 -1.63 -12.85
CA PRO A 44 9.16 -0.82 -12.41
C PRO A 44 7.82 -1.25 -13.02
N ILE A 45 6.82 -1.47 -12.16
CA ILE A 45 5.45 -1.84 -12.52
C ILE A 45 4.51 -0.71 -12.10
N ARG A 46 3.45 -0.47 -12.88
CA ARG A 46 2.40 0.49 -12.55
C ARG A 46 1.03 -0.21 -12.59
N LEU A 47 0.30 -0.16 -11.50
CA LEU A 47 -1.06 -0.71 -11.40
C LEU A 47 -2.13 0.29 -11.83
N ASN A 48 -1.84 1.59 -11.74
CA ASN A 48 -2.82 2.67 -11.95
C ASN A 48 -4.10 2.47 -11.12
N ALA A 49 -3.93 2.05 -9.87
CA ALA A 49 -5.04 1.79 -8.96
C ALA A 49 -5.88 3.05 -8.70
N GLY A 50 -5.27 4.24 -8.82
CA GLY A 50 -5.96 5.52 -8.71
C GLY A 50 -7.10 5.74 -9.71
N SER A 51 -7.11 5.01 -10.83
CA SER A 51 -8.21 5.05 -11.81
C SER A 51 -9.37 4.09 -11.48
N LYS A 52 -9.22 3.22 -10.47
CA LYS A 52 -10.19 2.20 -10.09
C LYS A 52 -11.19 2.74 -9.07
N THR A 53 -12.46 2.42 -9.26
CA THR A 53 -13.55 2.90 -8.40
C THR A 53 -14.31 1.77 -7.71
N SER A 54 -14.31 0.55 -8.27
CA SER A 54 -14.99 -0.57 -7.66
C SER A 54 -14.18 -1.16 -6.50
N LYS A 55 -14.88 -1.60 -5.45
CA LYS A 55 -14.24 -2.31 -4.32
C LYS A 55 -13.46 -3.54 -4.78
N ALA A 56 -14.00 -4.29 -5.74
CA ALA A 56 -13.37 -5.51 -6.25
C ALA A 56 -12.03 -5.19 -6.93
N ASP A 57 -12.00 -4.17 -7.79
CA ASP A 57 -10.77 -3.75 -8.49
C ASP A 57 -9.72 -3.19 -7.54
N LEU A 58 -10.14 -2.42 -6.52
CA LEU A 58 -9.25 -1.88 -5.50
C LEU A 58 -8.63 -3.01 -4.65
N VAL A 59 -9.43 -3.98 -4.24
CA VAL A 59 -8.94 -5.17 -3.50
C VAL A 59 -7.99 -6.00 -4.36
N ALA A 60 -8.30 -6.18 -5.65
CA ALA A 60 -7.43 -6.90 -6.58
C ALA A 60 -6.09 -6.18 -6.80
N ALA A 61 -6.12 -4.86 -6.99
CA ALA A 61 -4.91 -4.04 -7.13
C ALA A 61 -4.03 -4.10 -5.87
N LEU A 62 -4.65 -3.96 -4.69
CA LEU A 62 -3.93 -4.07 -3.43
C LEU A 62 -3.31 -5.46 -3.26
N LYS A 63 -4.05 -6.53 -3.59
CA LYS A 63 -3.50 -7.89 -3.54
C LYS A 63 -2.30 -8.04 -4.47
N ALA A 64 -2.40 -7.57 -5.71
CA ALA A 64 -1.31 -7.65 -6.68
C ALA A 64 -0.05 -6.91 -6.21
N SER A 65 -0.20 -5.76 -5.53
CA SER A 65 0.94 -5.04 -4.98
C SER A 65 1.63 -5.80 -3.84
N PHE A 66 0.86 -6.47 -2.97
CA PHE A 66 1.43 -7.31 -1.91
C PHE A 66 2.11 -8.55 -2.49
N ASP A 67 1.48 -9.26 -3.45
CA ASP A 67 2.05 -10.44 -4.08
C ASP A 67 3.42 -10.13 -4.74
N GLU A 68 3.56 -8.98 -5.41
CA GLU A 68 4.84 -8.54 -5.97
C GLU A 68 5.87 -8.22 -4.87
N CYS A 69 5.46 -7.48 -3.83
CA CYS A 69 6.35 -7.16 -2.72
C CYS A 69 6.85 -8.40 -2.00
N ASP A 70 5.96 -9.35 -1.69
CA ASP A 70 6.33 -10.60 -1.03
C ASP A 70 7.41 -11.33 -1.84
N GLY A 71 7.25 -11.43 -3.16
CA GLY A 71 8.25 -12.02 -4.04
C GLY A 71 9.59 -11.28 -4.04
N VAL A 72 9.58 -9.95 -3.93
CA VAL A 72 10.81 -9.15 -3.85
C VAL A 72 11.49 -9.33 -2.50
N PHE A 73 10.74 -9.34 -1.40
CA PHE A 73 11.28 -9.58 -0.05
C PHE A 73 11.91 -10.97 0.04
N ASP A 74 11.21 -12.00 -0.45
CA ASP A 74 11.69 -13.40 -0.42
C ASP A 74 12.98 -13.60 -1.24
N ALA A 75 13.14 -12.85 -2.33
CA ALA A 75 14.34 -12.91 -3.18
C ALA A 75 15.50 -12.05 -2.66
N THR A 76 15.28 -11.19 -1.66
CA THR A 76 16.29 -10.22 -1.19
C THR A 76 17.20 -10.86 -0.13
N THR A 77 18.46 -11.05 -0.48
CA THR A 77 19.54 -11.42 0.45
C THR A 77 20.23 -10.15 0.98
N ASP A 78 21.08 -10.29 2.02
CA ASP A 78 21.88 -9.17 2.55
C ASP A 78 22.73 -8.51 1.46
N ALA A 79 23.32 -9.30 0.56
CA ALA A 79 24.12 -8.81 -0.55
C ALA A 79 23.29 -8.03 -1.58
N ILE A 80 22.03 -8.42 -1.81
CA ILE A 80 21.10 -7.72 -2.69
C ILE A 80 20.59 -6.46 -2.01
N ALA A 81 20.29 -6.52 -0.72
CA ALA A 81 19.74 -5.40 0.06
C ALA A 81 20.65 -4.16 0.06
N THR A 82 21.98 -4.37 0.03
CA THR A 82 22.97 -3.28 0.01
C THR A 82 23.22 -2.67 -1.37
N GLN A 83 22.70 -3.27 -2.45
CA GLN A 83 22.86 -2.71 -3.80
C GLN A 83 22.12 -1.37 -3.92
N MET A 84 22.80 -0.41 -4.57
CA MET A 84 22.23 0.92 -4.81
C MET A 84 21.31 0.92 -6.02
N ILE A 85 20.21 1.67 -5.91
CA ILE A 85 19.25 1.93 -6.98
C ILE A 85 19.02 3.43 -7.09
N LYS A 86 18.72 3.89 -8.29
CA LYS A 86 18.33 5.27 -8.54
C LYS A 86 16.81 5.40 -8.39
N THR A 87 16.37 6.35 -7.56
CA THR A 87 14.96 6.67 -7.34
C THR A 87 14.78 8.17 -7.58
N GLY A 88 14.28 8.54 -8.76
CA GLY A 88 14.27 9.93 -9.18
C GLY A 88 15.69 10.48 -9.32
N ASP A 89 15.99 11.58 -8.64
CA ASP A 89 17.31 12.22 -8.62
C ASP A 89 18.22 11.75 -7.47
N SER A 90 17.74 10.80 -6.66
CA SER A 90 18.46 10.28 -5.49
C SER A 90 18.86 8.82 -5.67
N GLU A 91 19.94 8.41 -4.99
CA GLU A 91 20.36 7.02 -4.88
C GLU A 91 20.07 6.50 -3.49
N HIS A 92 19.52 5.29 -3.42
CA HIS A 92 19.20 4.59 -2.19
C HIS A 92 19.57 3.11 -2.29
N SER A 93 19.79 2.45 -1.16
CA SER A 93 19.88 0.99 -1.17
C SER A 93 18.53 0.34 -1.45
N LYS A 94 18.55 -0.88 -1.97
CA LYS A 94 17.31 -1.68 -2.10
C LYS A 94 16.64 -1.88 -0.74
N PHE A 95 17.44 -2.06 0.32
CA PHE A 95 16.94 -2.13 1.69
C PHE A 95 16.11 -0.89 2.07
N TRP A 96 16.63 0.31 1.73
CA TRP A 96 15.90 1.55 2.00
C TRP A 96 14.52 1.55 1.31
N ALA A 97 14.44 1.15 0.04
CA ALA A 97 13.17 1.14 -0.70
C ALA A 97 12.16 0.16 -0.09
N LEU A 98 12.62 -1.03 0.33
CA LEU A 98 11.76 -2.04 0.97
C LEU A 98 11.35 -1.63 2.38
N LEU A 99 12.25 -1.04 3.16
CA LEU A 99 11.92 -0.48 4.46
C LEU A 99 10.90 0.65 4.33
N TYR A 100 11.09 1.53 3.35
CA TYR A 100 10.18 2.65 3.11
C TYR A 100 8.78 2.16 2.69
N ALA A 101 8.68 1.12 1.87
CA ALA A 101 7.39 0.47 1.56
C ALA A 101 6.67 0.03 2.84
N THR A 102 7.38 -0.64 3.75
CA THR A 102 6.81 -1.11 5.03
C THR A 102 6.37 0.04 5.94
N LEU A 103 7.17 1.10 6.04
CA LEU A 103 6.84 2.27 6.87
C LEU A 103 5.64 3.02 6.29
N HIS A 104 5.59 3.20 4.98
CA HIS A 104 4.46 3.83 4.30
C HIS A 104 3.16 3.04 4.51
N ASP A 105 3.20 1.71 4.34
CA ASP A 105 2.02 0.87 4.58
C ASP A 105 1.53 0.94 6.02
N ASN A 106 2.45 1.03 7.00
CA ASN A 106 2.08 1.18 8.40
C ASN A 106 1.42 2.54 8.69
N GLU A 107 1.92 3.63 8.11
CA GLU A 107 1.33 4.96 8.21
C GLU A 107 -0.08 4.98 7.62
N GLU A 108 -0.21 4.50 6.38
CA GLU A 108 -1.48 4.50 5.65
C GLU A 108 -2.51 3.56 6.29
N TYR A 109 -2.07 2.44 6.88
CA TYR A 109 -2.94 1.59 7.69
C TYR A 109 -3.48 2.33 8.93
N GLY A 110 -2.68 3.16 9.55
CA GLY A 110 -3.12 4.02 10.66
C GLY A 110 -4.29 4.92 10.22
N TYR A 111 -4.19 5.55 9.06
CA TYR A 111 -5.29 6.34 8.50
C TYR A 111 -6.53 5.48 8.22
N LEU A 112 -6.37 4.33 7.56
CA LEU A 112 -7.48 3.41 7.30
C LEU A 112 -8.19 2.95 8.57
N ALA A 113 -7.44 2.72 9.66
CA ALA A 113 -8.01 2.33 10.95
C ALA A 113 -8.93 3.41 11.52
N VAL A 114 -8.59 4.69 11.36
CA VAL A 114 -9.45 5.81 11.74
C VAL A 114 -10.75 5.79 10.93
N TYR A 115 -10.67 5.62 9.61
CA TYR A 115 -11.86 5.56 8.75
C TYR A 115 -12.80 4.41 9.14
N LEU A 116 -12.25 3.22 9.47
CA LEU A 116 -13.05 2.10 9.95
C LEU A 116 -13.77 2.45 11.25
N ARG A 117 -13.07 3.05 12.22
CA ARG A 117 -13.65 3.43 13.52
C ARG A 117 -14.75 4.49 13.38
N LEU A 118 -14.62 5.43 12.46
CA LEU A 118 -15.68 6.40 12.13
C LEU A 118 -16.96 5.73 11.59
N LYS A 119 -16.87 4.49 11.15
CA LYS A 119 -17.99 3.63 10.73
C LYS A 119 -18.31 2.53 11.73
N GLU A 120 -17.83 2.66 12.97
CA GLU A 120 -18.05 1.68 14.04
C GLU A 120 -17.53 0.26 13.69
N LEU A 121 -16.62 0.17 12.71
CA LEU A 121 -15.97 -1.08 12.33
C LEU A 121 -14.65 -1.25 13.09
N ILE A 122 -14.42 -2.45 13.59
CA ILE A 122 -13.21 -2.78 14.31
C ILE A 122 -12.05 -2.99 13.33
N PRO A 123 -10.94 -2.21 13.42
CA PRO A 123 -9.78 -2.44 12.58
C PRO A 123 -9.17 -3.84 12.79
N PRO A 124 -8.59 -4.47 11.74
CA PRO A 124 -8.01 -5.81 11.84
C PRO A 124 -6.98 -5.97 12.97
N SER A 125 -6.13 -4.99 13.20
CA SER A 125 -5.11 -5.01 14.27
C SER A 125 -5.69 -5.06 15.69
N THR A 126 -6.95 -4.69 15.88
CA THR A 126 -7.60 -4.74 17.21
C THR A 126 -8.08 -6.15 17.56
N ASN A 127 -8.36 -6.99 16.55
CA ASN A 127 -8.82 -8.38 16.75
C ASN A 127 -7.66 -9.36 16.99
N SER A 128 -6.43 -8.89 16.95
CA SER A 128 -5.21 -9.73 17.12
C SER A 128 -4.73 -9.81 18.57
N ARG A 129 -5.55 -9.32 19.52
CA ARG A 129 -5.24 -9.32 20.95
C ARG A 129 -6.16 -10.22 21.71
#